data_a6cc353c078020853e6f715fe2ba19ff
#
_entry.id   a6cc353c078020853e6f715fe2ba19ff
#
_cell.length_a   1.000
_cell.length_b   1.000
_cell.length_c   1.000
_cell.angle_alpha   90.00
_cell.angle_beta   90.00
_cell.angle_gamma   90.00
#
_symmetry.space_group_name_H-M   'P 1'
#
loop_
_entity.id
_entity.type
_entity.pdbx_description
1 polymer ?
#
loop_
_entity_poly.entity_id
_entity_poly.type
_entity_poly.pdbx_seq_one_letter_code
_entity_poly.pdbx_strand_id
1 'polypeptide(L)'
;ELTPAAVESWASTQGKARPTSARLAWRLLRAFLSWCSEHPELGPIVGNINPAKTRRAREALGKAGTKDDALLREQLPGWFAAVRSIGNPAIAAYLQTLLLIGARPGEVLELRWEDINTQWRGLTIRDKVEGTRVIPLTPYVWHLLNALPRRGEYVFASTSKPTQPIAKPHAAHATACKVAGIEHLTFHGLRRSFKSLTEWLEVPAGVVAQIMGHKPSATAEKHYTVRPLDLLRQHHERIEAWILEQAGVPFDAQAEPGKLRVVNG
;
A
#
# COMPACT_ATOMS: atom_id res chain seq x y z
N GLU A 1 -36.44 -3.93 -19.19
CA GLU A 1 -36.17 -2.52 -19.47
C GLU A 1 -35.45 -1.89 -18.24
N LEU A 2 -34.34 -1.16 -18.46
CA LEU A 2 -33.58 -0.53 -17.37
C LEU A 2 -34.19 0.84 -17.06
N THR A 3 -35.14 0.88 -16.13
CA THR A 3 -35.81 2.11 -15.70
C THR A 3 -35.13 2.72 -14.46
N PRO A 4 -35.31 4.03 -14.21
CA PRO A 4 -34.87 4.66 -12.93
C PRO A 4 -35.40 3.91 -11.71
N ALA A 5 -36.66 3.50 -11.71
CA ALA A 5 -37.27 2.76 -10.60
C ALA A 5 -36.63 1.40 -10.36
N ALA A 6 -36.26 0.68 -11.43
CA ALA A 6 -35.53 -0.59 -11.30
C ALA A 6 -34.14 -0.41 -10.68
N VAL A 7 -33.40 0.64 -11.09
CA VAL A 7 -32.09 0.97 -10.52
C VAL A 7 -32.22 1.38 -9.06
N GLU A 8 -33.21 2.16 -8.67
CA GLU A 8 -33.45 2.59 -7.29
C GLU A 8 -33.82 1.40 -6.38
N SER A 9 -34.69 0.52 -6.84
CA SER A 9 -35.04 -0.72 -6.13
C SER A 9 -33.82 -1.61 -5.90
N TRP A 10 -33.04 -1.85 -6.97
CA TRP A 10 -31.79 -2.59 -6.89
C TRP A 10 -30.80 -1.93 -5.92
N ALA A 11 -30.63 -0.61 -6.00
CA ALA A 11 -29.72 0.13 -5.13
C ALA A 11 -30.12 0.02 -3.67
N SER A 12 -31.41 0.10 -3.35
CA SER A 12 -31.95 -0.05 -2.01
C SER A 12 -31.67 -1.44 -1.43
N THR A 13 -31.89 -2.49 -2.22
CA THR A 13 -31.69 -3.87 -1.80
C THR A 13 -30.20 -4.22 -1.67
N GLN A 14 -29.41 -3.95 -2.71
CA GLN A 14 -27.98 -4.31 -2.74
C GLN A 14 -27.13 -3.37 -1.88
N GLY A 15 -27.55 -2.13 -1.70
CA GLY A 15 -26.89 -1.17 -0.81
C GLY A 15 -26.87 -1.62 0.65
N LYS A 16 -27.91 -2.32 1.10
CA LYS A 16 -27.97 -2.93 2.43
C LYS A 16 -27.16 -4.23 2.52
N ALA A 17 -27.31 -5.12 1.52
CA ALA A 17 -26.71 -6.46 1.53
C ALA A 17 -25.18 -6.42 1.26
N ARG A 18 -24.74 -5.65 0.26
CA ARG A 18 -23.35 -5.61 -0.23
C ARG A 18 -22.92 -4.19 -0.62
N PRO A 19 -22.85 -3.27 0.35
CA PRO A 19 -22.72 -1.84 0.07
C PRO A 19 -21.50 -1.47 -0.79
N THR A 20 -20.37 -2.11 -0.61
CA THR A 20 -19.15 -1.81 -1.40
C THR A 20 -19.26 -2.26 -2.85
N SER A 21 -19.73 -3.50 -3.07
CA SER A 21 -19.92 -4.04 -4.42
C SER A 21 -21.05 -3.33 -5.15
N ALA A 22 -22.13 -2.99 -4.46
CA ALA A 22 -23.26 -2.25 -5.02
C ALA A 22 -22.85 -0.85 -5.48
N ARG A 23 -22.08 -0.12 -4.67
CA ARG A 23 -21.52 1.19 -5.06
C ARG A 23 -20.62 1.10 -6.29
N LEU A 24 -19.78 0.07 -6.37
CA LEU A 24 -18.93 -0.14 -7.55
C LEU A 24 -19.76 -0.43 -8.79
N ALA A 25 -20.66 -1.40 -8.71
CA ALA A 25 -21.55 -1.77 -9.83
C ALA A 25 -22.39 -0.57 -10.33
N TRP A 26 -22.93 0.21 -9.40
CA TRP A 26 -23.68 1.42 -9.76
C TRP A 26 -22.81 2.47 -10.46
N ARG A 27 -21.56 2.68 -10.01
CA ARG A 27 -20.64 3.62 -10.67
C ARG A 27 -20.30 3.17 -12.07
N LEU A 28 -20.04 1.87 -12.27
CA LEU A 28 -19.74 1.29 -13.58
C LEU A 28 -20.96 1.39 -14.51
N LEU A 29 -22.15 1.02 -14.02
CA LEU A 29 -23.39 1.15 -14.80
C LEU A 29 -23.64 2.59 -15.23
N ARG A 30 -23.48 3.54 -14.31
CA ARG A 30 -23.67 4.96 -14.61
C ARG A 30 -22.67 5.48 -15.64
N ALA A 31 -21.40 5.08 -15.53
CA ALA A 31 -20.37 5.45 -16.49
C ALA A 31 -20.63 4.84 -17.86
N PHE A 32 -20.97 3.55 -17.89
CA PHE A 32 -21.29 2.82 -19.13
C PHE A 32 -22.48 3.44 -19.86
N LEU A 33 -23.58 3.70 -19.17
CA LEU A 33 -24.76 4.31 -19.78
C LEU A 33 -24.48 5.75 -20.27
N SER A 34 -23.63 6.51 -19.58
CA SER A 34 -23.21 7.82 -20.07
C SER A 34 -22.36 7.72 -21.32
N TRP A 35 -21.45 6.76 -21.37
CA TRP A 35 -20.67 6.49 -22.58
C TRP A 35 -21.57 6.04 -23.75
N CYS A 36 -22.53 5.13 -23.50
CA CYS A 36 -23.49 4.71 -24.52
C CYS A 36 -24.31 5.89 -25.09
N SER A 37 -24.72 6.83 -24.23
CA SER A 37 -25.51 7.99 -24.70
C SER A 37 -24.74 8.93 -25.62
N GLU A 38 -23.40 8.93 -25.52
CA GLU A 38 -22.49 9.71 -26.36
C GLU A 38 -22.03 8.94 -27.62
N HIS A 39 -22.28 7.62 -27.68
CA HIS A 39 -21.87 6.79 -28.81
C HIS A 39 -22.85 6.95 -29.99
N PRO A 40 -22.39 7.15 -31.25
CA PRO A 40 -23.25 7.42 -32.40
C PRO A 40 -24.33 6.36 -32.65
N GLU A 41 -24.01 5.08 -32.50
CA GLU A 41 -24.91 3.97 -32.75
C GLU A 41 -25.78 3.61 -31.54
N LEU A 42 -25.27 3.80 -30.31
CA LEU A 42 -25.98 3.39 -29.09
C LEU A 42 -26.82 4.52 -28.48
N GLY A 43 -26.45 5.77 -28.75
CA GLY A 43 -27.15 6.94 -28.23
C GLY A 43 -28.66 6.93 -28.56
N PRO A 44 -29.08 6.64 -29.80
CA PRO A 44 -30.50 6.53 -30.16
C PRO A 44 -31.25 5.43 -29.40
N ILE A 45 -30.58 4.35 -28.99
CA ILE A 45 -31.13 3.22 -28.25
C ILE A 45 -31.26 3.52 -26.75
N VAL A 46 -30.24 4.11 -26.17
CA VAL A 46 -30.15 4.38 -24.71
C VAL A 46 -30.91 5.67 -24.35
N GLY A 47 -30.98 6.61 -25.26
CA GLY A 47 -31.58 7.93 -25.04
C GLY A 47 -30.74 8.84 -24.20
N ASN A 48 -31.23 10.07 -23.99
CA ASN A 48 -30.48 11.13 -23.28
C ASN A 48 -30.56 11.05 -21.74
N ILE A 49 -31.42 10.20 -21.19
CA ILE A 49 -31.66 10.09 -19.77
C ILE A 49 -30.99 8.83 -19.23
N ASN A 50 -29.93 9.02 -18.48
CA ASN A 50 -29.24 7.91 -17.79
C ASN A 50 -30.02 7.50 -16.53
N PRO A 51 -30.66 6.32 -16.50
CA PRO A 51 -31.50 5.87 -15.39
C PRO A 51 -30.73 5.62 -14.10
N ALA A 52 -29.41 5.51 -14.15
CA ALA A 52 -28.57 5.35 -12.98
C ALA A 52 -28.12 6.69 -12.34
N LYS A 53 -28.48 7.85 -12.91
CA LYS A 53 -28.14 9.17 -12.34
C LYS A 53 -29.19 9.70 -11.34
N THR A 54 -29.97 8.86 -10.69
CA THR A 54 -30.99 9.31 -9.75
C THR A 54 -30.41 9.64 -8.38
N ARG A 55 -31.01 10.64 -7.71
CA ARG A 55 -30.65 11.02 -6.34
C ARG A 55 -30.95 9.88 -5.36
N ARG A 56 -32.11 9.20 -5.53
CA ARG A 56 -32.55 8.10 -4.65
C ARG A 56 -31.58 6.91 -4.70
N ALA A 57 -31.10 6.51 -5.88
CA ALA A 57 -30.09 5.45 -5.99
C ALA A 57 -28.79 5.81 -5.28
N ARG A 58 -28.33 7.07 -5.37
CA ARG A 58 -27.14 7.57 -4.67
C ARG A 58 -27.34 7.54 -3.16
N GLU A 59 -28.48 7.99 -2.67
CA GLU A 59 -28.79 8.01 -1.25
C GLU A 59 -28.93 6.60 -0.66
N ALA A 60 -29.59 5.69 -1.38
CA ALA A 60 -29.73 4.29 -0.98
C ALA A 60 -28.37 3.56 -0.86
N LEU A 61 -27.42 3.86 -1.73
CA LEU A 61 -26.07 3.28 -1.71
C LEU A 61 -25.16 3.95 -0.67
N GLY A 62 -25.44 5.17 -0.26
CA GLY A 62 -24.69 5.92 0.72
C GLY A 62 -23.23 6.21 0.29
N LYS A 63 -22.48 6.77 1.22
CA LYS A 63 -21.03 7.03 1.06
C LYS A 63 -20.22 5.82 1.54
N ALA A 64 -19.03 5.65 0.96
CA ALA A 64 -18.06 4.70 1.50
C ALA A 64 -17.56 5.22 2.86
N GLY A 65 -17.52 4.35 3.86
CA GLY A 65 -16.87 4.67 5.13
C GLY A 65 -15.36 4.88 4.94
N THR A 66 -14.78 5.72 5.77
CA THR A 66 -13.34 5.82 5.93
C THR A 66 -12.83 4.57 6.66
N LYS A 67 -11.64 4.11 6.28
CA LYS A 67 -10.95 3.04 7.00
C LYS A 67 -9.89 3.68 7.86
N ASP A 68 -9.82 3.28 9.10
CA ASP A 68 -8.91 3.75 10.15
C ASP A 68 -7.94 2.67 10.62
N ASP A 69 -7.92 1.50 9.94
CA ASP A 69 -7.01 0.39 10.23
C ASP A 69 -5.55 0.80 9.98
N ALA A 70 -4.95 1.48 10.94
CA ALA A 70 -3.53 1.83 10.98
C ALA A 70 -2.94 1.40 12.34
N LEU A 71 -1.67 1.00 12.33
CA LEU A 71 -0.94 0.72 13.57
C LEU A 71 -0.76 2.00 14.38
N LEU A 72 -1.05 1.91 15.65
CA LEU A 72 -0.64 2.89 16.64
C LEU A 72 0.82 2.66 17.03
N ARG A 73 1.48 3.70 17.54
CA ARG A 73 2.87 3.60 18.00
C ARG A 73 3.05 2.48 19.03
N GLU A 74 2.13 2.38 19.96
CA GLU A 74 2.14 1.40 21.06
C GLU A 74 1.98 -0.05 20.60
N GLN A 75 1.49 -0.25 19.37
CA GLN A 75 1.29 -1.58 18.77
C GLN A 75 2.52 -2.07 18.00
N LEU A 76 3.48 -1.19 17.70
CA LEU A 76 4.67 -1.54 16.92
C LEU A 76 5.49 -2.67 17.53
N PRO A 77 5.80 -2.69 18.84
CA PRO A 77 6.58 -3.79 19.42
C PRO A 77 5.93 -5.16 19.25
N GLY A 78 4.65 -5.26 19.57
CA GLY A 78 3.89 -6.51 19.42
C GLY A 78 3.78 -6.95 17.96
N TRP A 79 3.51 -6.02 17.05
CA TRP A 79 3.41 -6.32 15.62
C TRP A 79 4.74 -6.81 15.04
N PHE A 80 5.86 -6.12 15.31
CA PHE A 80 7.18 -6.53 14.84
C PHE A 80 7.60 -7.88 15.41
N ALA A 81 7.37 -8.13 16.70
CA ALA A 81 7.65 -9.43 17.32
C ALA A 81 6.89 -10.56 16.62
N ALA A 82 5.59 -10.39 16.41
CA ALA A 82 4.74 -11.37 15.75
C ALA A 82 5.12 -11.59 14.26
N VAL A 83 5.40 -10.53 13.52
CA VAL A 83 5.79 -10.64 12.10
C VAL A 83 7.16 -11.29 11.94
N ARG A 84 8.12 -10.95 12.78
CA ARG A 84 9.47 -11.55 12.75
C ARG A 84 9.48 -13.02 13.14
N SER A 85 8.49 -13.50 13.87
CA SER A 85 8.32 -14.92 14.21
C SER A 85 7.69 -15.77 13.09
N ILE A 86 7.26 -15.16 11.99
CA ILE A 86 6.72 -15.91 10.83
C ILE A 86 7.82 -16.79 10.24
N GLY A 87 7.59 -18.12 10.19
CA GLY A 87 8.59 -19.09 9.73
C GLY A 87 9.02 -18.95 8.25
N ASN A 88 8.26 -18.24 7.42
CA ASN A 88 8.65 -17.93 6.06
C ASN A 88 9.34 -16.54 6.01
N PRO A 89 10.67 -16.48 5.77
CA PRO A 89 11.42 -15.23 5.81
C PRO A 89 10.99 -14.24 4.71
N ALA A 90 10.55 -14.71 3.54
CA ALA A 90 10.05 -13.83 2.50
C ALA A 90 8.74 -13.13 2.89
N ILE A 91 7.86 -13.82 3.63
CA ILE A 91 6.62 -13.23 4.16
C ILE A 91 6.95 -12.21 5.26
N ALA A 92 7.82 -12.57 6.20
CA ALA A 92 8.23 -11.66 7.28
C ALA A 92 8.90 -10.39 6.75
N ALA A 93 9.81 -10.52 5.78
CA ALA A 93 10.45 -9.39 5.13
C ALA A 93 9.47 -8.54 4.31
N TYR A 94 8.55 -9.17 3.57
CA TYR A 94 7.51 -8.46 2.79
C TYR A 94 6.66 -7.55 3.67
N LEU A 95 6.16 -8.07 4.80
CA LEU A 95 5.29 -7.30 5.69
C LEU A 95 6.02 -6.12 6.33
N GLN A 96 7.26 -6.33 6.78
CA GLN A 96 8.09 -5.26 7.34
C GLN A 96 8.42 -4.21 6.27
N THR A 97 8.84 -4.64 5.08
CA THR A 97 9.10 -3.72 3.96
C THR A 97 7.86 -2.90 3.61
N LEU A 98 6.68 -3.53 3.57
CA LEU A 98 5.43 -2.85 3.25
C LEU A 98 5.11 -1.72 4.24
N LEU A 99 5.33 -1.95 5.53
CA LEU A 99 5.18 -0.93 6.56
C LEU A 99 6.23 0.19 6.39
N LEU A 100 7.51 -0.17 6.18
CA LEU A 100 8.63 0.77 6.23
C LEU A 100 8.76 1.67 5.01
N ILE A 101 8.26 1.24 3.84
CA ILE A 101 8.31 2.07 2.62
C ILE A 101 6.97 2.69 2.23
N GLY A 102 5.87 2.25 2.87
CA GLY A 102 4.53 2.78 2.60
C GLY A 102 4.05 2.65 1.16
N ALA A 103 4.66 1.79 0.33
CA ALA A 103 4.23 1.52 -1.05
C ALA A 103 2.93 0.71 -1.11
N ARG A 104 2.32 0.57 -2.30
CA ARG A 104 1.13 -0.28 -2.45
C ARG A 104 1.49 -1.75 -2.30
N PRO A 105 0.63 -2.60 -1.70
CA PRO A 105 0.94 -4.02 -1.47
C PRO A 105 1.37 -4.78 -2.72
N GLY A 106 0.75 -4.51 -3.87
CA GLY A 106 1.13 -5.13 -5.14
C GLY A 106 2.48 -4.67 -5.67
N GLU A 107 2.82 -3.39 -5.49
CA GLU A 107 4.12 -2.84 -5.89
C GLU A 107 5.27 -3.52 -5.13
N VAL A 108 5.11 -3.69 -3.81
CA VAL A 108 6.11 -4.38 -2.99
C VAL A 108 6.20 -5.85 -3.33
N LEU A 109 5.07 -6.51 -3.57
CA LEU A 109 5.02 -7.92 -3.90
C LEU A 109 5.73 -8.25 -5.22
N GLU A 110 5.60 -7.37 -6.23
CA GLU A 110 6.18 -7.51 -7.56
C GLU A 110 7.63 -6.97 -7.65
N LEU A 111 8.26 -6.61 -6.53
CA LEU A 111 9.63 -6.09 -6.47
C LEU A 111 10.62 -7.12 -7.01
N ARG A 112 11.54 -6.69 -7.89
CA ARG A 112 12.58 -7.51 -8.51
C ARG A 112 13.96 -7.14 -7.99
N TRP A 113 14.91 -8.06 -8.10
CA TRP A 113 16.29 -7.78 -7.71
C TRP A 113 16.94 -6.67 -8.55
N GLU A 114 16.56 -6.52 -9.81
CA GLU A 114 17.01 -5.44 -10.69
C GLU A 114 16.48 -4.05 -10.28
N ASP A 115 15.44 -3.98 -9.47
CA ASP A 115 14.88 -2.72 -8.93
C ASP A 115 15.71 -2.15 -7.78
N ILE A 116 16.67 -2.95 -7.24
CA ILE A 116 17.52 -2.58 -6.13
C ILE A 116 18.85 -2.02 -6.65
N ASN A 117 19.04 -0.73 -6.50
CA ASN A 117 20.30 -0.06 -6.82
C ASN A 117 21.09 0.21 -5.55
N THR A 118 22.09 -0.62 -5.27
CA THR A 118 22.93 -0.48 -4.07
C THR A 118 23.93 0.67 -4.17
N GLN A 119 24.39 1.00 -5.36
CA GLN A 119 25.34 2.10 -5.59
C GLN A 119 24.73 3.45 -5.22
N TRP A 120 23.49 3.71 -5.67
CA TRP A 120 22.77 4.95 -5.40
C TRP A 120 21.82 4.83 -4.21
N ARG A 121 21.80 3.66 -3.55
CA ARG A 121 20.88 3.33 -2.45
C ARG A 121 19.44 3.73 -2.79
N GLY A 122 18.99 3.30 -3.95
CA GLY A 122 17.67 3.56 -4.50
C GLY A 122 16.88 2.28 -4.73
N LEU A 123 15.57 2.38 -4.56
CA LEU A 123 14.62 1.30 -4.82
C LEU A 123 13.61 1.77 -5.86
N THR A 124 13.58 1.12 -7.01
CA THR A 124 12.63 1.41 -8.08
C THR A 124 11.30 0.73 -7.79
N ILE A 125 10.25 1.51 -7.65
CA ILE A 125 8.89 1.02 -7.47
C ILE A 125 8.12 1.19 -8.76
N ARG A 126 7.55 0.09 -9.27
CA ARG A 126 6.78 0.04 -10.52
C ARG A 126 5.30 0.17 -10.22
N ASP A 127 4.66 1.18 -10.80
CA ASP A 127 3.20 1.37 -10.76
C ASP A 127 2.61 1.05 -12.14
N LYS A 128 1.54 0.25 -12.17
CA LYS A 128 0.89 -0.16 -13.42
C LYS A 128 0.23 1.00 -14.19
N VAL A 129 -0.07 2.08 -13.51
CA VAL A 129 -0.81 3.23 -14.06
C VAL A 129 0.09 4.45 -14.22
N GLU A 130 1.03 4.65 -13.29
CA GLU A 130 1.80 5.87 -13.15
C GLU A 130 3.26 5.74 -13.61
N GLY A 131 3.66 4.52 -14.04
CA GLY A 131 5.02 4.25 -14.47
C GLY A 131 5.94 3.84 -13.31
N THR A 132 7.12 4.43 -13.21
CA THR A 132 8.11 4.08 -12.18
C THR A 132 8.46 5.28 -11.33
N ARG A 133 8.79 5.04 -10.06
CA ARG A 133 9.42 6.03 -9.18
C ARG A 133 10.59 5.40 -8.45
N VAL A 134 11.58 6.21 -8.12
CA VAL A 134 12.70 5.78 -7.28
C VAL A 134 12.51 6.39 -5.89
N ILE A 135 12.57 5.52 -4.88
CA ILE A 135 12.55 5.90 -3.45
C ILE A 135 13.88 5.49 -2.80
N PRO A 136 14.23 6.06 -1.65
CA PRO A 136 15.42 5.64 -0.94
C PRO A 136 15.33 4.17 -0.50
N LEU A 137 16.40 3.42 -0.73
CA LEU A 137 16.63 2.12 -0.11
C LEU A 137 17.22 2.36 1.28
N THR A 138 16.39 2.23 2.30
CA THR A 138 16.78 2.48 3.69
C THR A 138 17.59 1.31 4.25
N PRO A 139 18.47 1.55 5.28
CA PRO A 139 19.41 0.53 5.76
C PRO A 139 18.77 -0.76 6.26
N TYR A 140 17.71 -0.67 7.04
CA TYR A 140 17.05 -1.88 7.55
C TYR A 140 16.26 -2.62 6.47
N VAL A 141 15.57 -1.89 5.59
CA VAL A 141 14.94 -2.51 4.42
C VAL A 141 15.98 -3.24 3.58
N TRP A 142 17.13 -2.61 3.30
CA TRP A 142 18.23 -3.30 2.61
C TRP A 142 18.68 -4.56 3.34
N HIS A 143 18.87 -4.49 4.66
CA HIS A 143 19.22 -5.66 5.47
C HIS A 143 18.21 -6.81 5.32
N LEU A 144 16.90 -6.50 5.40
CA LEU A 144 15.85 -7.49 5.21
C LEU A 144 15.91 -8.15 3.82
N LEU A 145 16.03 -7.34 2.77
CA LEU A 145 16.02 -7.83 1.40
C LEU A 145 17.28 -8.66 1.10
N ASN A 146 18.45 -8.18 1.53
CA ASN A 146 19.73 -8.86 1.27
C ASN A 146 19.85 -10.20 2.03
N ALA A 147 19.12 -10.39 3.10
CA ALA A 147 19.07 -11.67 3.83
C ALA A 147 18.21 -12.73 3.12
N LEU A 148 17.45 -12.36 2.08
CA LEU A 148 16.60 -13.31 1.36
C LEU A 148 17.39 -14.09 0.32
N PRO A 149 17.10 -15.39 0.15
CA PRO A 149 17.74 -16.20 -0.90
C PRO A 149 17.24 -15.73 -2.28
N ARG A 150 18.16 -15.49 -3.20
CA ARG A 150 17.87 -15.15 -4.60
C ARG A 150 17.44 -16.40 -5.38
N ARG A 151 16.15 -16.71 -5.37
CA ARG A 151 15.58 -17.90 -6.01
C ARG A 151 15.12 -17.68 -7.46
N GLY A 152 14.94 -16.44 -7.87
CA GLY A 152 14.47 -16.02 -9.20
C GLY A 152 14.57 -14.52 -9.35
N GLU A 153 13.79 -13.95 -10.26
CA GLU A 153 13.79 -12.50 -10.52
C GLU A 153 13.17 -11.67 -9.40
N TYR A 154 12.19 -12.25 -8.67
CA TYR A 154 11.47 -11.55 -7.60
C TYR A 154 12.23 -11.60 -6.27
N VAL A 155 12.21 -10.48 -5.54
CA VAL A 155 12.77 -10.39 -4.19
C VAL A 155 12.00 -11.31 -3.24
N PHE A 156 10.67 -11.23 -3.29
CA PHE A 156 9.77 -12.07 -2.49
C PHE A 156 9.31 -13.29 -3.30
N ALA A 157 10.28 -14.11 -3.77
CA ALA A 157 9.98 -15.27 -4.58
C ALA A 157 9.26 -16.37 -3.80
N SER A 158 8.33 -17.04 -4.47
CA SER A 158 7.64 -18.22 -3.92
C SER A 158 8.62 -19.38 -3.76
N THR A 159 8.50 -20.13 -2.67
CA THR A 159 9.31 -21.33 -2.44
C THR A 159 8.94 -22.48 -3.38
N SER A 160 7.67 -22.59 -3.74
CA SER A 160 7.16 -23.67 -4.62
C SER A 160 7.24 -23.30 -6.10
N LYS A 161 7.22 -22.00 -6.44
CA LYS A 161 7.28 -21.48 -7.81
C LYS A 161 8.23 -20.28 -7.88
N PRO A 162 9.57 -20.50 -7.95
CA PRO A 162 10.56 -19.41 -7.86
C PRO A 162 10.46 -18.34 -8.95
N THR A 163 9.80 -18.63 -10.06
CA THR A 163 9.52 -17.69 -11.15
C THR A 163 8.33 -16.77 -10.86
N GLN A 164 7.69 -16.91 -9.71
CA GLN A 164 6.55 -16.11 -9.29
C GLN A 164 6.82 -15.52 -7.90
N PRO A 165 6.25 -14.35 -7.59
CA PRO A 165 6.28 -13.84 -6.22
C PRO A 165 5.44 -14.75 -5.30
N ILE A 166 5.63 -14.61 -3.98
CA ILE A 166 4.75 -15.26 -2.99
C ILE A 166 3.30 -14.83 -3.25
N ALA A 167 2.36 -15.73 -2.97
CA ALA A 167 0.95 -15.34 -2.92
C ALA A 167 0.75 -14.30 -1.78
N LYS A 168 -0.25 -13.43 -1.92
CA LYS A 168 -0.56 -12.43 -0.87
C LYS A 168 -0.78 -13.14 0.47
N PRO A 169 0.07 -12.89 1.48
CA PRO A 169 0.10 -13.69 2.71
C PRO A 169 -0.95 -13.24 3.74
N HIS A 170 -2.23 -13.18 3.32
CA HIS A 170 -3.32 -12.73 4.20
C HIS A 170 -3.45 -13.53 5.48
N ALA A 171 -3.36 -14.87 5.40
CA ALA A 171 -3.48 -15.74 6.55
C ALA A 171 -2.34 -15.54 7.56
N ALA A 172 -1.09 -15.50 7.07
CA ALA A 172 0.07 -15.26 7.93
C ALA A 172 0.01 -13.89 8.62
N HIS A 173 -0.39 -12.85 7.87
CA HIS A 173 -0.57 -11.51 8.44
C HIS A 173 -1.69 -11.47 9.48
N ALA A 174 -2.85 -12.08 9.20
CA ALA A 174 -3.96 -12.15 10.14
C ALA A 174 -3.56 -12.88 11.43
N THR A 175 -2.80 -13.98 11.32
CA THR A 175 -2.27 -14.71 12.49
C THR A 175 -1.31 -13.83 13.30
N ALA A 176 -0.38 -13.13 12.66
CA ALA A 176 0.54 -12.22 13.34
C ALA A 176 -0.20 -11.08 14.04
N CYS A 177 -1.20 -10.47 13.39
CA CYS A 177 -2.04 -9.44 14.00
C CYS A 177 -2.79 -9.99 15.23
N LYS A 178 -3.37 -11.18 15.13
CA LYS A 178 -4.05 -11.83 16.27
C LYS A 178 -3.11 -12.06 17.45
N VAL A 179 -1.89 -12.55 17.19
CA VAL A 179 -0.86 -12.73 18.23
C VAL A 179 -0.48 -11.41 18.89
N ALA A 180 -0.42 -10.34 18.11
CA ALA A 180 -0.10 -8.99 18.61
C ALA A 180 -1.33 -8.27 19.24
N GLY A 181 -2.50 -8.88 19.30
CA GLY A 181 -3.72 -8.23 19.82
C GLY A 181 -4.24 -7.10 18.94
N ILE A 182 -3.98 -7.16 17.63
CA ILE A 182 -4.36 -6.11 16.68
C ILE A 182 -5.52 -6.60 15.82
N GLU A 183 -6.64 -5.90 15.88
CA GLU A 183 -7.81 -6.23 15.08
C GLU A 183 -7.80 -5.47 13.74
N HIS A 184 -8.33 -6.12 12.71
CA HIS A 184 -8.70 -5.52 11.41
C HIS A 184 -7.58 -4.80 10.61
N LEU A 185 -6.29 -5.01 10.93
CA LEU A 185 -5.20 -4.43 10.15
C LEU A 185 -5.07 -5.12 8.79
N THR A 186 -5.20 -4.36 7.72
CA THR A 186 -5.01 -4.84 6.34
C THR A 186 -3.64 -4.48 5.79
N PHE A 187 -3.23 -5.01 4.62
CA PHE A 187 -2.02 -4.56 3.94
C PHE A 187 -2.07 -3.07 3.56
N HIS A 188 -3.26 -2.57 3.19
CA HIS A 188 -3.44 -1.13 2.99
C HIS A 188 -3.43 -0.36 4.32
N GLY A 189 -3.78 -1.03 5.41
CA GLY A 189 -3.59 -0.53 6.77
C GLY A 189 -2.12 -0.28 7.09
N LEU A 190 -1.21 -1.19 6.72
CA LEU A 190 0.24 -0.96 6.88
C LEU A 190 0.72 0.29 6.12
N ARG A 191 0.22 0.50 4.90
CA ARG A 191 0.51 1.73 4.16
C ARG A 191 -0.09 2.98 4.83
N ARG A 192 -1.29 2.89 5.43
CA ARG A 192 -1.85 3.97 6.25
C ARG A 192 -1.02 4.21 7.51
N SER A 193 -0.55 3.12 8.14
CA SER A 193 0.34 3.19 9.30
C SER A 193 1.60 3.99 8.98
N PHE A 194 2.28 3.69 7.85
CA PHE A 194 3.44 4.49 7.44
C PHE A 194 3.11 5.98 7.43
N LYS A 195 2.02 6.38 6.75
CA LYS A 195 1.63 7.79 6.69
C LYS A 195 1.34 8.37 8.07
N SER A 196 0.55 7.69 8.90
CA SER A 196 0.17 8.20 10.22
C SER A 196 1.36 8.29 11.17
N LEU A 197 2.30 7.35 11.10
CA LEU A 197 3.51 7.33 11.93
C LEU A 197 4.47 8.48 11.57
N THR A 198 4.48 8.96 10.32
CA THR A 198 5.32 10.10 9.92
C THR A 198 4.88 11.42 10.54
N GLU A 199 3.63 11.54 11.00
CA GLU A 199 3.14 12.74 11.70
C GLU A 199 3.87 12.98 13.04
N TRP A 200 4.30 11.91 13.73
CA TRP A 200 5.11 12.01 14.95
C TRP A 200 6.49 12.66 14.73
N LEU A 201 6.96 12.66 13.50
CA LEU A 201 8.25 13.21 13.10
C LEU A 201 8.11 14.54 12.37
N GLU A 202 6.91 15.06 12.23
CA GLU A 202 6.63 16.31 11.48
C GLU A 202 7.24 16.30 10.08
N VAL A 203 7.21 15.13 9.40
CA VAL A 203 7.76 15.01 8.06
C VAL A 203 6.85 15.77 7.07
N PRO A 204 7.42 16.63 6.20
CA PRO A 204 6.61 17.36 5.24
C PRO A 204 5.73 16.44 4.40
N ALA A 205 4.43 16.72 4.33
CA ALA A 205 3.45 15.87 3.65
C ALA A 205 3.80 15.54 2.20
N GLY A 206 4.44 16.47 1.48
CA GLY A 206 4.90 16.27 0.11
C GLY A 206 6.05 15.24 0.01
N VAL A 207 6.94 15.17 1.00
CA VAL A 207 7.99 14.13 1.10
C VAL A 207 7.33 12.75 1.27
N VAL A 208 6.42 12.63 2.24
CA VAL A 208 5.68 11.39 2.50
C VAL A 208 4.88 10.96 1.27
N ALA A 209 4.20 11.89 0.62
CA ALA A 209 3.43 11.65 -0.60
C ALA A 209 4.31 11.10 -1.74
N GLN A 210 5.50 11.68 -1.94
CA GLN A 210 6.44 11.25 -2.98
C GLN A 210 6.99 9.85 -2.71
N ILE A 211 7.42 9.55 -1.48
CA ILE A 211 7.87 8.22 -1.08
C ILE A 211 6.75 7.19 -1.33
N MET A 212 5.54 7.48 -0.89
CA MET A 212 4.39 6.61 -1.07
C MET A 212 3.91 6.50 -2.54
N GLY A 213 4.25 7.43 -3.42
CA GLY A 213 3.74 7.48 -4.79
C GLY A 213 2.30 8.02 -4.87
N HIS A 214 2.02 9.07 -4.13
CA HIS A 214 0.80 9.86 -4.32
C HIS A 214 1.06 11.00 -5.30
N LYS A 215 0.14 11.18 -6.24
CA LYS A 215 0.20 12.34 -7.13
C LYS A 215 -0.05 13.63 -6.35
N PRO A 216 0.75 14.66 -6.57
CA PRO A 216 0.45 15.98 -6.04
C PRO A 216 -0.89 16.47 -6.59
N SER A 217 -1.75 16.94 -5.70
CA SER A 217 -3.06 17.52 -6.07
C SER A 217 -2.97 19.02 -6.39
N ALA A 218 -2.02 19.71 -5.80
CA ALA A 218 -1.81 21.13 -6.02
C ALA A 218 -0.87 21.38 -7.20
N THR A 219 -1.20 22.36 -8.03
CA THR A 219 -0.41 22.76 -9.21
C THR A 219 1.02 23.16 -8.83
N ALA A 220 1.19 23.93 -7.76
CA ALA A 220 2.51 24.35 -7.28
C ALA A 220 3.39 23.14 -6.90
N GLU A 221 2.85 22.17 -6.17
CA GLU A 221 3.55 20.95 -5.80
C GLU A 221 3.97 20.15 -7.03
N LYS A 222 3.10 20.04 -8.02
CA LYS A 222 3.33 19.27 -9.25
C LYS A 222 4.40 19.88 -10.15
N HIS A 223 4.46 21.21 -10.27
CA HIS A 223 5.26 21.89 -11.28
C HIS A 223 6.52 22.59 -10.74
N TYR A 224 6.55 22.92 -9.44
CA TYR A 224 7.63 23.75 -8.88
C TYR A 224 8.42 23.04 -7.77
N THR A 225 7.95 21.89 -7.27
CA THR A 225 8.65 21.21 -6.18
C THR A 225 9.41 20.00 -6.71
N VAL A 226 10.74 20.07 -6.69
CA VAL A 226 11.64 18.97 -7.02
C VAL A 226 12.31 18.51 -5.74
N ARG A 227 12.15 17.23 -5.40
CA ARG A 227 12.82 16.60 -4.25
C ARG A 227 13.80 15.54 -4.76
N PRO A 228 15.10 15.80 -4.73
CA PRO A 228 16.10 14.80 -5.10
C PRO A 228 16.09 13.62 -4.14
N LEU A 229 16.61 12.48 -4.60
CA LEU A 229 16.60 11.23 -3.83
C LEU A 229 17.30 11.37 -2.46
N ASP A 230 18.35 12.18 -2.39
CA ASP A 230 19.10 12.40 -1.14
C ASP A 230 18.29 13.17 -0.08
N LEU A 231 17.48 14.12 -0.50
CA LEU A 231 16.55 14.80 0.42
C LEU A 231 15.49 13.82 0.94
N LEU A 232 14.93 13.00 0.06
CA LEU A 232 13.98 11.95 0.47
C LEU A 232 14.65 10.95 1.42
N ARG A 233 15.95 10.62 1.20
CA ARG A 233 16.71 9.69 2.02
C ARG A 233 16.84 10.16 3.46
N GLN A 234 17.19 11.42 3.67
CA GLN A 234 17.30 11.99 5.02
C GLN A 234 16.02 11.78 5.84
N HIS A 235 14.87 12.03 5.22
CA HIS A 235 13.59 11.83 5.88
C HIS A 235 13.25 10.35 6.04
N HIS A 236 13.45 9.54 5.00
CA HIS A 236 13.04 8.13 5.00
C HIS A 236 13.87 7.29 5.99
N GLU A 237 15.19 7.51 6.05
CA GLU A 237 16.05 6.87 7.05
C GLU A 237 15.66 7.28 8.49
N ARG A 238 15.30 8.55 8.70
CA ARG A 238 14.78 9.02 9.99
C ARG A 238 13.46 8.36 10.37
N ILE A 239 12.56 8.18 9.41
CA ILE A 239 11.27 7.48 9.61
C ILE A 239 11.55 6.01 9.99
N GLU A 240 12.39 5.31 9.22
CA GLU A 240 12.75 3.92 9.49
C GLU A 240 13.35 3.77 10.88
N ALA A 241 14.37 4.56 11.22
CA ALA A 241 15.05 4.50 12.51
C ALA A 241 14.07 4.71 13.67
N TRP A 242 13.19 5.71 13.57
CA TRP A 242 12.18 5.97 14.58
C TRP A 242 11.17 4.82 14.73
N ILE A 243 10.67 4.27 13.62
CA ILE A 243 9.74 3.12 13.67
C ILE A 243 10.42 1.92 14.36
N LEU A 244 11.68 1.63 14.05
CA LEU A 244 12.44 0.53 14.67
C LEU A 244 12.68 0.78 16.16
N GLU A 245 13.02 1.99 16.54
CA GLU A 245 13.16 2.40 17.94
C GLU A 245 11.86 2.18 18.72
N GLN A 246 10.73 2.70 18.20
CA GLN A 246 9.41 2.50 18.83
C GLN A 246 8.99 1.03 18.86
N ALA A 247 9.44 0.23 17.91
CA ALA A 247 9.20 -1.21 17.86
C ALA A 247 10.12 -2.01 18.80
N GLY A 248 11.13 -1.41 19.41
CA GLY A 248 12.13 -2.10 20.18
C GLY A 248 13.00 -3.06 19.35
N VAL A 249 13.18 -2.76 18.05
CA VAL A 249 14.00 -3.57 17.14
C VAL A 249 15.42 -3.00 17.10
N PRO A 250 16.40 -3.66 17.74
CA PRO A 250 17.78 -3.21 17.69
C PRO A 250 18.33 -3.37 16.27
N PHE A 251 18.76 -2.28 15.66
CA PHE A 251 19.40 -2.27 14.37
C PHE A 251 20.47 -1.19 14.30
N ASP A 252 21.65 -1.58 13.89
CA ASP A 252 22.77 -0.67 13.68
C ASP A 252 23.12 -0.66 12.19
N ALA A 253 22.80 0.44 11.52
CA ALA A 253 23.04 0.65 10.10
C ALA A 253 24.54 0.63 9.71
N GLN A 254 25.43 0.83 10.68
CA GLN A 254 26.89 0.85 10.48
C GLN A 254 27.53 -0.51 10.81
N ALA A 255 26.76 -1.45 11.35
CA ALA A 255 27.28 -2.79 11.63
C ALA A 255 27.53 -3.53 10.33
N GLU A 256 28.81 -3.80 10.02
CA GLU A 256 29.18 -4.65 8.89
C GLU A 256 28.70 -6.10 9.14
N PRO A 257 27.98 -6.72 8.19
CA PRO A 257 27.63 -8.13 8.30
C PRO A 257 28.89 -8.98 8.44
N GLY A 258 29.00 -9.77 9.51
CA GLY A 258 30.06 -10.74 9.70
C GLY A 258 31.23 -10.31 10.60
N LYS A 259 31.26 -9.11 11.14
CA LYS A 259 32.22 -8.76 12.20
C LYS A 259 31.68 -9.16 13.57
N LEU A 260 32.42 -10.04 14.27
CA LEU A 260 32.17 -10.35 15.70
C LEU A 260 32.35 -9.08 16.54
N ARG A 261 31.32 -8.69 17.27
CA ARG A 261 31.44 -7.64 18.30
C ARG A 261 31.94 -8.27 19.58
N VAL A 262 33.00 -7.69 20.11
CA VAL A 262 33.39 -7.93 21.51
C VAL A 262 32.37 -7.18 22.36
N VAL A 263 31.50 -7.88 23.05
CA VAL A 263 30.62 -7.30 24.07
C VAL A 263 31.50 -7.13 25.31
N ASN A 264 31.99 -5.91 25.53
CA ASN A 264 32.59 -5.57 26.80
C ASN A 264 31.48 -5.62 27.85
N GLY A 265 31.62 -6.61 28.79
CA GLY A 265 30.73 -6.80 29.93
C GLY A 265 30.87 -5.72 30.97
#